data_15bfd703b675d6fe512e635ab59c0728
#
_entry.id   15bfd703b675d6fe512e635ab59c0728
#
_cell.length_a   1.000
_cell.length_b   1.000
_cell.length_c   1.000
_cell.angle_alpha   90.00
_cell.angle_beta   90.00
_cell.angle_gamma   90.00
#
_symmetry.space_group_name_H-M   'P 1'
#
loop_
_entity.id
_entity.type
_entity.pdbx_description
1 polymer ?
#
loop_
_entity_poly.entity_id
_entity_poly.type
_entity_poly.pdbx_seq_one_letter_code
_entity_poly.pdbx_strand_id
1 'polypeptide(L)'
;MGLIVLDADVLVAMLNRDDPQHRKARRRILDALTEYSARAVSAMTLAEIMVGPIARGDAEAADARRFIEGLRAEVVPLDADRARHLAGVRARTGLKMPDACVLATALELRGRQPDPVSIASFDRKLLAAWRSLNR
;
A
#
# COMPACT_ATOMS: atom_id res chain seq x y z
N MET A 1 -1.66 -6.98 16.52
CA MET A 1 -0.51 -6.08 16.61
C MET A 1 0.31 -6.16 15.36
N GLY A 2 1.16 -5.24 15.14
CA GLY A 2 1.95 -5.16 13.92
C GLY A 2 1.49 -4.06 13.01
N LEU A 3 2.18 -3.96 11.86
CA LEU A 3 1.96 -2.92 10.87
C LEU A 3 1.62 -3.57 9.53
N ILE A 4 0.68 -2.99 8.80
CA ILE A 4 0.33 -3.47 7.47
C ILE A 4 0.53 -2.35 6.44
N VAL A 5 1.23 -2.67 5.36
CA VAL A 5 1.44 -1.77 4.21
C VAL A 5 0.33 -2.06 3.20
N LEU A 6 -0.36 -1.02 2.77
CA LEU A 6 -1.50 -1.14 1.86
C LEU A 6 -1.07 -0.86 0.43
N ASP A 7 -1.37 -1.80 -0.47
CA ASP A 7 -1.12 -1.66 -1.90
C ASP A 7 -2.27 -0.89 -2.58
N ALA A 8 -1.96 -0.26 -3.69
CA ALA A 8 -2.93 0.52 -4.46
C ALA A 8 -4.11 -0.32 -4.95
N ASP A 9 -3.91 -1.58 -5.36
CA ASP A 9 -4.98 -2.41 -5.88
C ASP A 9 -6.12 -2.61 -4.87
N VAL A 10 -5.78 -2.82 -3.60
CA VAL A 10 -6.78 -2.96 -2.52
C VAL A 10 -7.51 -1.63 -2.30
N LEU A 11 -6.77 -0.52 -2.28
CA LEU A 11 -7.35 0.80 -2.03
C LEU A 11 -8.23 1.28 -3.19
N VAL A 12 -7.79 1.07 -4.43
CA VAL A 12 -8.58 1.41 -5.63
C VAL A 12 -9.88 0.61 -5.65
N ALA A 13 -9.82 -0.69 -5.40
CA ALA A 13 -11.01 -1.54 -5.37
C ALA A 13 -11.96 -1.14 -4.24
N MET A 14 -11.42 -0.68 -3.10
CA MET A 14 -12.25 -0.19 -1.99
C MET A 14 -12.98 1.11 -2.37
N LEU A 15 -12.32 2.00 -3.09
CA LEU A 15 -12.91 3.29 -3.50
C LEU A 15 -13.89 3.16 -4.67
N ASN A 16 -13.88 2.03 -5.39
CA ASN A 16 -14.73 1.80 -6.54
C ASN A 16 -15.70 0.65 -6.26
N ARG A 17 -16.96 0.97 -5.96
CA ARG A 17 -17.99 -0.03 -5.65
C ARG A 17 -18.27 -1.01 -6.78
N ASP A 18 -17.99 -0.60 -8.02
CA ASP A 18 -18.23 -1.43 -9.20
C ASP A 18 -17.05 -2.36 -9.51
N ASP A 19 -15.95 -2.25 -8.78
CA ASP A 19 -14.79 -3.11 -8.98
C ASP A 19 -15.15 -4.54 -8.57
N PRO A 20 -14.82 -5.56 -9.40
CA PRO A 20 -15.06 -6.96 -9.05
C PRO A 20 -14.41 -7.39 -7.73
N GLN A 21 -13.33 -6.71 -7.33
CA GLN A 21 -12.59 -6.99 -6.10
C GLN A 21 -13.07 -6.16 -4.90
N HIS A 22 -14.12 -5.33 -5.07
CA HIS A 22 -14.55 -4.41 -4.01
C HIS A 22 -14.83 -5.13 -2.69
N ARG A 23 -15.56 -6.25 -2.73
CA ARG A 23 -15.91 -7.00 -1.53
C ARG A 23 -14.67 -7.53 -0.81
N LYS A 24 -13.71 -8.07 -1.56
CA LYS A 24 -12.45 -8.55 -1.00
C LYS A 24 -11.63 -7.42 -0.43
N ALA A 25 -11.59 -6.27 -1.13
CA ALA A 25 -10.88 -5.08 -0.66
C ALA A 25 -11.48 -4.59 0.66
N ARG A 26 -12.79 -4.53 0.75
CA ARG A 26 -13.47 -4.12 2.00
C ARG A 26 -13.06 -5.01 3.17
N ARG A 27 -13.02 -6.34 2.96
CA ARG A 27 -12.57 -7.26 4.00
C ARG A 27 -11.13 -6.99 4.41
N ARG A 28 -10.23 -6.81 3.43
CA ARG A 28 -8.82 -6.52 3.71
C ARG A 28 -8.64 -5.24 4.50
N ILE A 29 -9.42 -4.20 4.17
CA ILE A 29 -9.36 -2.93 4.90
C ILE A 29 -9.90 -3.11 6.33
N LEU A 30 -10.99 -3.83 6.52
CA LEU A 30 -11.51 -4.12 7.86
C LEU A 30 -10.48 -4.88 8.71
N ASP A 31 -9.82 -5.88 8.12
CA ASP A 31 -8.76 -6.63 8.80
C ASP A 31 -7.60 -5.71 9.17
N ALA A 32 -7.21 -4.83 8.24
CA ALA A 32 -6.13 -3.86 8.49
C ALA A 32 -6.46 -2.92 9.65
N LEU A 33 -7.72 -2.54 9.80
CA LEU A 33 -8.16 -1.66 10.88
C LEU A 33 -8.32 -2.37 12.23
N THR A 34 -8.63 -3.67 12.21
CA THR A 34 -8.95 -4.42 13.44
C THR A 34 -7.81 -5.29 13.94
N GLU A 35 -7.00 -5.86 13.05
CA GLU A 35 -5.96 -6.82 13.41
C GLU A 35 -4.57 -6.20 13.52
N TYR A 36 -4.37 -4.99 13.00
CA TYR A 36 -3.08 -4.31 13.00
C TYR A 36 -3.18 -3.01 13.78
N SER A 37 -2.14 -2.71 14.56
CA SER A 37 -2.09 -1.48 15.35
C SER A 37 -1.68 -0.27 14.51
N ALA A 38 -1.03 -0.50 13.37
CA ALA A 38 -0.56 0.59 12.49
C ALA A 38 -0.71 0.21 11.02
N ARG A 39 -0.86 1.21 10.18
CA ARG A 39 -0.98 1.09 8.73
C ARG A 39 -0.04 2.07 8.06
N ALA A 40 0.44 1.72 6.88
CA ALA A 40 1.31 2.59 6.09
C ALA A 40 0.98 2.48 4.60
N VAL A 41 1.22 3.55 3.88
CA VAL A 41 1.19 3.59 2.41
C VAL A 41 2.41 4.33 1.92
N SER A 42 2.93 3.96 0.76
CA SER A 42 3.96 4.77 0.12
C SER A 42 3.33 6.01 -0.53
N ALA A 43 4.13 7.06 -0.67
CA ALA A 43 3.69 8.26 -1.40
C ALA A 43 3.31 7.94 -2.85
N MET A 44 3.97 6.95 -3.47
CA MET A 44 3.61 6.50 -4.81
C MET A 44 2.22 5.85 -4.83
N THR A 45 1.91 4.99 -3.86
CA THR A 45 0.58 4.40 -3.72
C THR A 45 -0.48 5.48 -3.56
N LEU A 46 -0.21 6.47 -2.71
CA LEU A 46 -1.13 7.59 -2.52
C LEU A 46 -1.41 8.31 -3.85
N ALA A 47 -0.36 8.58 -4.64
CA ALA A 47 -0.53 9.20 -5.96
C ALA A 47 -1.39 8.35 -6.89
N GLU A 48 -1.11 7.05 -6.95
CA GLU A 48 -1.86 6.13 -7.81
C GLU A 48 -3.35 6.10 -7.50
N ILE A 49 -3.72 6.03 -6.23
CA ILE A 49 -5.12 5.91 -5.84
C ILE A 49 -5.90 7.22 -5.99
N MET A 50 -5.22 8.36 -6.07
CA MET A 50 -5.86 9.66 -6.25
C MET A 50 -6.11 10.03 -7.71
N VAL A 51 -5.48 9.35 -8.66
CA VAL A 51 -5.63 9.67 -10.10
C VAL A 51 -7.08 9.61 -10.54
N GLY A 52 -7.77 8.51 -10.28
CA GLY A 52 -9.17 8.35 -10.68
C GLY A 52 -10.10 9.36 -10.01
N PRO A 53 -10.10 9.45 -8.67
CA PRO A 53 -10.94 10.44 -7.99
C PRO A 53 -10.72 11.87 -8.45
N ILE A 54 -9.47 12.31 -8.61
CA ILE A 54 -9.16 13.66 -9.09
C ILE A 54 -9.72 13.87 -10.50
N ALA A 55 -9.59 12.87 -11.38
CA ALA A 55 -10.10 12.96 -12.75
C ALA A 55 -11.64 13.05 -12.79
N ARG A 56 -12.33 12.48 -11.80
CA ARG A 56 -13.79 12.51 -11.73
C ARG A 56 -14.34 13.79 -11.11
N GLY A 57 -13.54 14.57 -10.40
CA GLY A 57 -13.94 15.88 -9.89
C GLY A 57 -13.65 16.06 -8.40
N ASP A 58 -13.89 17.30 -7.95
CA ASP A 58 -13.52 17.73 -6.59
C ASP A 58 -14.23 16.96 -5.48
N ALA A 59 -15.51 16.63 -5.67
CA ALA A 59 -16.27 15.90 -4.67
C ALA A 59 -15.71 14.50 -4.43
N GLU A 60 -15.41 13.77 -5.50
CA GLU A 60 -14.83 12.43 -5.40
C GLU A 60 -13.41 12.47 -4.87
N ALA A 61 -12.62 13.46 -5.28
CA ALA A 61 -11.28 13.64 -4.74
C ALA A 61 -11.32 13.90 -3.23
N ALA A 62 -12.26 14.72 -2.77
CA ALA A 62 -12.43 14.98 -1.33
C ALA A 62 -12.86 13.73 -0.57
N ASP A 63 -13.77 12.94 -1.14
CA ASP A 63 -14.22 11.69 -0.51
C ASP A 63 -13.06 10.68 -0.39
N ALA A 64 -12.27 10.53 -1.44
CA ALA A 64 -11.11 9.65 -1.43
C ALA A 64 -10.09 10.10 -0.37
N ARG A 65 -9.83 11.40 -0.29
CA ARG A 65 -8.91 11.95 0.71
C ARG A 65 -9.42 11.68 2.12
N ARG A 66 -10.70 11.88 2.39
CA ARG A 66 -11.29 11.58 3.70
C ARG A 66 -11.16 10.10 4.06
N PHE A 67 -11.37 9.22 3.09
CA PHE A 67 -11.19 7.79 3.31
C PHE A 67 -9.75 7.46 3.72
N ILE A 68 -8.78 7.99 2.97
CA ILE A 68 -7.36 7.76 3.26
C ILE A 68 -7.00 8.29 4.66
N GLU A 69 -7.44 9.50 4.99
CA GLU A 69 -7.20 10.09 6.31
C GLU A 69 -7.81 9.24 7.43
N GLY A 70 -8.98 8.67 7.18
CA GLY A 70 -9.66 7.79 8.14
C GLY A 70 -8.92 6.49 8.42
N LEU A 71 -8.07 6.04 7.52
CA LEU A 71 -7.22 4.87 7.74
C LEU A 71 -6.10 5.16 8.75
N ARG A 72 -5.77 6.41 8.99
CA ARG A 72 -4.68 6.85 9.87
C ARG A 72 -3.36 6.17 9.52
N ALA A 73 -3.11 6.00 8.22
CA ALA A 73 -1.89 5.38 7.74
C ALA A 73 -0.75 6.39 7.70
N GLU A 74 0.44 5.95 8.07
CA GLU A 74 1.65 6.72 7.82
C GLU A 74 1.87 6.77 6.31
N VAL A 75 2.12 7.96 5.75
CA VAL A 75 2.52 8.10 4.35
C VAL A 75 4.05 8.15 4.31
N VAL A 76 4.66 7.11 3.75
CA VAL A 76 6.11 7.03 3.64
C VAL A 76 6.55 7.78 2.39
N PRO A 77 7.33 8.86 2.53
CA PRO A 77 7.73 9.66 1.38
C PRO A 77 8.67 8.90 0.44
N LEU A 78 8.72 9.34 -0.81
CA LEU A 78 9.66 8.80 -1.80
C LEU A 78 10.71 9.86 -2.09
N ASP A 79 11.66 10.00 -1.18
CA ASP A 79 12.80 10.91 -1.32
C ASP A 79 13.96 10.22 -2.07
N ALA A 80 15.08 10.91 -2.20
CA ALA A 80 16.23 10.41 -2.96
C ALA A 80 16.80 9.11 -2.39
N ASP A 81 16.91 9.00 -1.07
CA ASP A 81 17.43 7.78 -0.44
C ASP A 81 16.50 6.60 -0.65
N ARG A 82 15.19 6.82 -0.51
CA ARG A 82 14.20 5.78 -0.75
C ARG A 82 14.11 5.41 -2.23
N ALA A 83 14.31 6.38 -3.11
CA ALA A 83 14.36 6.10 -4.55
C ALA A 83 15.51 5.15 -4.91
N ARG A 84 16.68 5.32 -4.31
CA ARG A 84 17.81 4.41 -4.50
C ARG A 84 17.52 3.01 -3.95
N HIS A 85 16.90 2.92 -2.77
CA HIS A 85 16.48 1.65 -2.20
C HIS A 85 15.45 0.95 -3.10
N LEU A 86 14.47 1.69 -3.58
CA LEU A 86 13.47 1.20 -4.53
C LEU A 86 14.12 0.64 -5.80
N ALA A 87 15.08 1.36 -6.36
CA ALA A 87 15.81 0.90 -7.55
C ALA A 87 16.50 -0.44 -7.29
N GLY A 88 17.13 -0.61 -6.13
CA GLY A 88 17.77 -1.86 -5.72
C GLY A 88 16.75 -3.01 -5.58
N VAL A 89 15.62 -2.76 -4.97
CA VAL A 89 14.55 -3.76 -4.83
C VAL A 89 14.02 -4.17 -6.21
N ARG A 90 13.76 -3.21 -7.07
CA ARG A 90 13.29 -3.46 -8.44
C ARG A 90 14.29 -4.31 -9.21
N ALA A 91 15.58 -3.98 -9.12
CA ALA A 91 16.63 -4.69 -9.83
C ALA A 91 16.75 -6.16 -9.37
N ARG A 92 16.59 -6.40 -8.07
CA ARG A 92 16.67 -7.76 -7.51
C ARG A 92 15.44 -8.62 -7.76
N THR A 93 14.28 -8.03 -7.82
CA THR A 93 13.00 -8.78 -7.87
C THR A 93 12.39 -8.83 -9.27
N GLY A 94 12.68 -7.86 -10.13
CA GLY A 94 12.01 -7.74 -11.42
C GLY A 94 10.56 -7.28 -11.33
N LEU A 95 10.07 -6.93 -10.14
CA LEU A 95 8.72 -6.40 -9.97
C LEU A 95 8.56 -5.07 -10.71
N LYS A 96 7.34 -4.77 -11.15
CA LYS A 96 7.02 -3.44 -11.69
C LYS A 96 7.28 -2.40 -10.62
N MET A 97 7.58 -1.16 -11.05
CA MET A 97 7.97 -0.09 -10.14
C MET A 97 6.97 0.13 -9.00
N PRO A 98 5.65 0.19 -9.24
CA PRO A 98 4.70 0.37 -8.13
C PRO A 98 4.75 -0.76 -7.10
N ASP A 99 4.83 -2.02 -7.55
CA ASP A 99 4.91 -3.18 -6.67
C ASP A 99 6.23 -3.21 -5.90
N ALA A 100 7.32 -2.89 -6.59
CA ALA A 100 8.63 -2.79 -5.96
C ALA A 100 8.65 -1.71 -4.87
N CYS A 101 7.89 -0.63 -5.08
CA CYS A 101 7.77 0.44 -4.09
C CYS A 101 7.05 -0.03 -2.82
N VAL A 102 5.98 -0.79 -2.95
CA VAL A 102 5.29 -1.39 -1.80
C VAL A 102 6.23 -2.33 -1.05
N LEU A 103 6.94 -3.17 -1.77
CA LEU A 103 7.90 -4.10 -1.18
C LEU A 103 9.02 -3.36 -0.46
N ALA A 104 9.60 -2.34 -1.09
CA ALA A 104 10.67 -1.54 -0.49
C ALA A 104 10.18 -0.84 0.79
N THR A 105 8.96 -0.32 0.78
CA THR A 105 8.34 0.31 1.94
C THR A 105 8.21 -0.69 3.09
N ALA A 106 7.70 -1.89 2.80
CA ALA A 106 7.55 -2.93 3.82
C ALA A 106 8.90 -3.37 4.41
N LEU A 107 9.91 -3.50 3.56
CA LEU A 107 11.27 -3.87 4.03
C LEU A 107 11.86 -2.79 4.93
N GLU A 108 11.68 -1.50 4.58
CA GLU A 108 12.14 -0.40 5.41
C GLU A 108 11.44 -0.40 6.77
N LEU A 109 10.12 -0.54 6.77
CA LEU A 109 9.34 -0.54 8.01
C LEU A 109 9.68 -1.73 8.91
N ARG A 110 9.91 -2.89 8.31
CA ARG A 110 10.37 -4.06 9.06
C ARG A 110 11.67 -3.78 9.80
N GLY A 111 12.57 -3.02 9.20
CA GLY A 111 13.85 -2.66 9.82
C GLY A 111 13.73 -1.60 10.93
N ARG A 112 12.60 -0.88 11.01
CA ARG A 112 12.42 0.22 11.97
C ARG A 112 11.71 -0.19 13.25
N GLN A 113 11.07 -1.36 13.29
CA GLN A 113 10.22 -1.74 14.41
C GLN A 113 10.29 -3.24 14.70
N PRO A 114 10.04 -3.64 15.97
CA PRO A 114 10.09 -5.06 16.34
C PRO A 114 8.84 -5.83 15.94
N ASP A 115 7.70 -5.16 15.77
CA ASP A 115 6.44 -5.82 15.45
C ASP A 115 6.43 -6.33 13.99
N PRO A 116 5.69 -7.41 13.71
CA PRO A 116 5.60 -7.94 12.36
C PRO A 116 5.04 -6.94 11.37
N VAL A 117 5.52 -7.00 10.14
CA VAL A 117 5.01 -6.19 9.01
C VAL A 117 4.36 -7.13 8.00
N SER A 118 3.18 -6.75 7.52
CA SER A 118 2.44 -7.46 6.48
C SER A 118 2.14 -6.53 5.31
N ILE A 119 1.74 -7.11 4.19
CA ILE A 119 1.30 -6.37 3.01
C ILE A 119 -0.12 -6.81 2.65
N ALA A 120 -1.01 -5.85 2.45
CA ALA A 120 -2.34 -6.07 1.90
C ALA A 120 -2.29 -5.78 0.40
N SER A 121 -2.38 -6.82 -0.42
CA SER A 121 -2.33 -6.73 -1.88
C SER A 121 -3.04 -7.92 -2.49
N PHE A 122 -3.54 -7.76 -3.71
CA PHE A 122 -4.06 -8.85 -4.53
C PHE A 122 -2.99 -9.40 -5.49
N ASP A 123 -1.82 -8.77 -5.56
CA ASP A 123 -0.76 -9.15 -6.48
C ASP A 123 0.05 -10.33 -5.92
N ARG A 124 -0.05 -11.47 -6.60
CA ARG A 124 0.59 -12.71 -6.17
C ARG A 124 2.12 -12.63 -6.24
N LYS A 125 2.66 -11.94 -7.23
CA LYS A 125 4.12 -11.79 -7.39
C LYS A 125 4.69 -10.95 -6.26
N LEU A 126 4.01 -9.85 -5.92
CA LEU A 126 4.41 -9.01 -4.81
C LEU A 126 4.41 -9.81 -3.49
N LEU A 127 3.31 -10.51 -3.21
CA LEU A 127 3.19 -11.29 -1.98
C LEU A 127 4.20 -12.43 -1.91
N ALA A 128 4.51 -13.07 -3.03
CA ALA A 128 5.53 -14.12 -3.08
C ALA A 128 6.93 -13.54 -2.80
N ALA A 129 7.24 -12.38 -3.40
CA ALA A 129 8.52 -11.70 -3.14
C ALA A 129 8.64 -11.31 -1.67
N TRP A 130 7.58 -10.79 -1.07
CA TRP A 130 7.58 -10.44 0.35
C TRP A 130 7.84 -11.67 1.23
N ARG A 131 7.14 -12.77 0.98
CA ARG A 131 7.36 -14.02 1.74
C ARG A 131 8.78 -14.54 1.61
N SER A 132 9.37 -14.42 0.43
CA SER A 132 10.73 -14.84 0.17
C SER A 132 11.76 -14.02 0.96
N LEU A 133 11.56 -12.70 1.05
CA LEU A 133 12.49 -11.79 1.70
C LEU A 133 12.22 -11.60 3.19
N ASN A 134 11.04 -11.97 3.65
CA ASN A 134 10.60 -11.77 5.04
C ASN A 134 10.76 -13.04 5.89
N ARG A 135 11.74 -13.84 5.60
CA ARG A 135 12.01 -15.07 6.37
C ARG A 135 12.83 -14.80 7.62
#